data_7d9bb7f565547820367298bec9fcf7e3
#
_entry.id   7d9bb7f565547820367298bec9fcf7e3
#
_cell.length_a   1.000
_cell.length_b   1.000
_cell.length_c   1.000
_cell.angle_alpha   90.00
_cell.angle_beta   90.00
_cell.angle_gamma   90.00
#
_symmetry.space_group_name_H-M   'P 1'
#
loop_
_entity.id
_entity.type
_entity.pdbx_description
1 polymer ?
#
loop_
_entity_poly.entity_id
_entity_poly.type
_entity_poly.pdbx_seq_one_letter_code
_entity_poly.pdbx_strand_id
1 'polypeptide(L)'
;MRRDTIRRRNNICGPVLFTSTLLACILCWAVGYYFAVGFPLTINSSDTPLWKVVCQSLTSKESAYLIGFILTIGGAFLLHRANYALGLIREKTLLPFLFYLLYVSTNLGFFPLKSNSLAVFCLILAIYELFTSYHNPESKSKAFNIAFVLGIGSLLWIQILWYLPL
;
A
#
# COMPACT_ATOMS: atom_id res chain seq x y z
N MET A 1 1.65 0.98 -40.81
CA MET A 1 0.27 0.51 -40.58
C MET A 1 0.13 -0.55 -39.50
N ARG A 2 1.01 -1.55 -39.37
CA ARG A 2 0.90 -2.61 -38.31
C ARG A 2 1.22 -2.15 -36.87
N ARG A 3 2.07 -1.13 -36.68
CA ARG A 3 2.43 -0.57 -35.36
C ARG A 3 1.33 0.25 -34.70
N ASP A 4 0.52 0.95 -35.50
CA ASP A 4 -0.54 1.81 -34.94
C ASP A 4 -1.76 1.03 -34.45
N THR A 5 -2.03 -0.14 -35.05
CA THR A 5 -3.10 -1.04 -34.58
C THR A 5 -2.77 -1.71 -33.25
N ILE A 6 -1.50 -2.05 -33.01
CA ILE A 6 -1.05 -2.62 -31.72
C ILE A 6 -1.12 -1.55 -30.64
N ARG A 7 -0.72 -0.31 -30.93
CA ARG A 7 -0.77 0.82 -29.98
C ARG A 7 -2.20 1.19 -29.57
N ARG A 8 -3.15 1.15 -30.51
CA ARG A 8 -4.58 1.38 -30.23
C ARG A 8 -5.19 0.29 -29.36
N ARG A 9 -4.83 -0.98 -29.57
CA ARG A 9 -5.36 -2.11 -28.78
C ARG A 9 -4.91 -2.09 -27.32
N ASN A 10 -3.67 -1.65 -27.06
CA ASN A 10 -3.18 -1.50 -25.69
C ASN A 10 -3.84 -0.34 -24.93
N ASN A 11 -4.28 0.71 -25.62
CA ASN A 11 -4.96 1.85 -24.99
C ASN A 11 -6.44 1.58 -24.63
N ILE A 12 -7.08 0.61 -25.24
CA ILE A 12 -8.49 0.30 -24.98
C ILE A 12 -8.64 -0.66 -23.79
N CYS A 13 -7.70 -1.58 -23.62
CA CYS A 13 -7.72 -2.53 -22.49
C CYS A 13 -7.36 -1.91 -21.13
N GLY A 14 -6.57 -0.85 -21.12
CA GLY A 14 -6.11 -0.20 -19.87
C GLY A 14 -7.25 0.35 -19.01
N PRO A 15 -8.16 1.18 -19.52
CA PRO A 15 -9.24 1.76 -18.71
C PRO A 15 -10.28 0.72 -18.26
N VAL A 16 -10.61 -0.27 -19.10
CA VAL A 16 -11.55 -1.33 -18.74
C VAL A 16 -10.98 -2.21 -17.63
N LEU A 17 -9.73 -2.57 -17.70
CA LEU A 17 -9.04 -3.37 -16.71
C LEU A 17 -8.90 -2.60 -15.38
N PHE A 18 -8.63 -1.31 -15.45
CA PHE A 18 -8.59 -0.44 -14.28
C PHE A 18 -9.94 -0.35 -13.58
N THR A 19 -11.00 -0.07 -14.31
CA THR A 19 -12.35 0.05 -13.73
C THR A 19 -12.87 -1.28 -13.17
N SER A 20 -12.61 -2.40 -13.85
CA SER A 20 -13.01 -3.73 -13.37
C SER A 20 -12.29 -4.13 -12.09
N THR A 21 -10.98 -3.86 -11.98
CA THR A 21 -10.23 -4.17 -10.74
C THR A 21 -10.62 -3.27 -9.59
N LEU A 22 -10.88 -1.99 -9.84
CA LEU A 22 -11.35 -1.07 -8.81
C LEU A 22 -12.74 -1.48 -8.31
N LEU A 23 -13.62 -1.89 -9.19
CA LEU A 23 -14.94 -2.39 -8.84
C LEU A 23 -14.87 -3.70 -8.05
N ALA A 24 -14.00 -4.63 -8.45
CA ALA A 24 -13.73 -5.85 -7.69
C ALA A 24 -13.20 -5.55 -6.28
N CYS A 25 -12.29 -4.58 -6.16
CA CYS A 25 -11.78 -4.14 -4.86
C CYS A 25 -12.90 -3.60 -3.97
N ILE A 26 -13.74 -2.70 -4.48
CA ILE A 26 -14.88 -2.15 -3.73
C ILE A 26 -15.82 -3.25 -3.29
N LEU A 27 -16.12 -4.22 -4.17
CA LEU A 27 -16.98 -5.36 -3.83
C LEU A 27 -16.37 -6.22 -2.72
N CYS A 28 -15.08 -6.55 -2.80
CA CYS A 28 -14.39 -7.31 -1.75
C CYS A 28 -14.44 -6.59 -0.39
N TRP A 29 -14.21 -5.25 -0.39
CA TRP A 29 -14.27 -4.46 0.84
C TRP A 29 -15.69 -4.34 1.39
N ALA A 30 -16.69 -4.19 0.53
CA ALA A 30 -18.10 -4.18 0.93
C ALA A 30 -18.53 -5.51 1.54
N VAL A 31 -18.14 -6.63 0.94
CA VAL A 31 -18.38 -7.97 1.48
C VAL A 31 -17.66 -8.16 2.83
N GLY A 32 -16.38 -7.78 2.92
CA GLY A 32 -15.63 -7.80 4.17
C GLY A 32 -16.30 -6.99 5.28
N TYR A 33 -16.77 -5.80 4.95
CA TYR A 33 -17.52 -4.94 5.88
C TYR A 33 -18.85 -5.57 6.33
N TYR A 34 -19.61 -6.14 5.40
CA TYR A 34 -20.90 -6.78 5.72
C TYR A 34 -20.72 -7.94 6.70
N PHE A 35 -19.77 -8.82 6.45
CA PHE A 35 -19.47 -9.96 7.32
C PHE A 35 -18.60 -9.59 8.54
N ALA A 36 -18.22 -8.32 8.74
CA ALA A 36 -17.36 -7.85 9.81
C ALA A 36 -16.04 -8.65 9.94
N VAL A 37 -15.45 -9.03 8.82
CA VAL A 37 -14.22 -9.84 8.77
C VAL A 37 -13.08 -9.10 9.50
N GLY A 38 -12.49 -9.74 10.51
CA GLY A 38 -11.38 -9.20 11.30
C GLY A 38 -11.73 -8.07 12.27
N PHE A 39 -13.02 -7.82 12.53
CA PHE A 39 -13.46 -6.90 13.57
C PHE A 39 -14.14 -7.68 14.73
N PRO A 40 -13.95 -7.31 15.99
CA PRO A 40 -13.15 -6.20 16.53
C PRO A 40 -11.64 -6.38 16.35
N LEU A 41 -10.91 -5.24 16.29
CA LEU A 41 -9.45 -5.26 16.19
C LEU A 41 -8.86 -5.97 17.41
N THR A 42 -8.19 -7.09 17.17
CA THR A 42 -7.60 -7.90 18.26
C THR A 42 -6.26 -7.30 18.66
N ILE A 43 -6.09 -7.12 19.98
CA ILE A 43 -4.82 -6.70 20.57
C ILE A 43 -4.17 -7.94 21.18
N ASN A 44 -3.01 -8.32 20.66
CA ASN A 44 -2.21 -9.40 21.22
C ASN A 44 -1.19 -8.86 22.22
N SER A 45 -0.71 -9.71 23.12
CA SER A 45 0.32 -9.35 24.11
C SER A 45 1.65 -8.94 23.44
N SER A 46 1.93 -9.48 22.25
CA SER A 46 3.12 -9.18 21.44
C SER A 46 3.01 -7.92 20.58
N ASP A 47 1.85 -7.26 20.59
CA ASP A 47 1.63 -6.07 19.77
C ASP A 47 2.39 -4.87 20.30
N THR A 48 2.89 -4.06 19.37
CA THR A 48 3.64 -2.85 19.69
C THR A 48 2.77 -1.81 20.41
N PRO A 49 3.37 -0.95 21.24
CA PRO A 49 2.61 0.05 22.00
C PRO A 49 1.85 1.01 21.11
N LEU A 50 2.41 1.38 19.98
CA LEU A 50 1.77 2.31 19.03
C LEU A 50 0.53 1.68 18.39
N TRP A 51 0.58 0.38 18.06
CA TRP A 51 -0.59 -0.33 17.56
C TRP A 51 -1.73 -0.39 18.60
N LYS A 52 -1.40 -0.57 19.86
CA LYS A 52 -2.41 -0.55 20.95
C LYS A 52 -3.14 0.79 21.01
N VAL A 53 -2.42 1.91 20.88
CA VAL A 53 -3.01 3.26 20.84
C VAL A 53 -3.92 3.41 19.62
N VAL A 54 -3.49 2.94 18.44
CA VAL A 54 -4.30 2.96 17.21
C VAL A 54 -5.60 2.16 17.41
N CYS A 55 -5.51 0.95 17.97
CA CYS A 55 -6.70 0.13 18.23
C CYS A 55 -7.66 0.78 19.23
N GLN A 56 -7.15 1.44 20.25
CA GLN A 56 -7.99 2.18 21.23
C GLN A 56 -8.68 3.38 20.60
N SER A 57 -8.04 4.05 19.64
CA SER A 57 -8.62 5.19 18.92
C SER A 57 -9.67 4.75 17.87
N LEU A 58 -9.54 3.54 17.34
CA LEU A 58 -10.42 3.00 16.29
C LEU A 58 -11.47 2.06 16.88
N THR A 59 -12.37 2.60 17.67
CA THR A 59 -13.46 1.83 18.32
C THR A 59 -14.62 1.52 17.39
N SER A 60 -14.81 2.31 16.32
CA SER A 60 -15.91 2.09 15.38
C SER A 60 -15.49 1.20 14.19
N LYS A 61 -16.36 0.26 13.82
CA LYS A 61 -16.19 -0.61 12.66
C LYS A 61 -15.98 0.19 11.37
N GLU A 62 -16.78 1.24 11.19
CA GLU A 62 -16.77 2.09 10.00
C GLU A 62 -15.41 2.78 9.81
N SER A 63 -14.85 3.37 10.88
CA SER A 63 -13.56 4.03 10.82
C SER A 63 -12.42 3.05 10.50
N ALA A 64 -12.42 1.86 11.07
CA ALA A 64 -11.39 0.86 10.83
C ALA A 64 -11.39 0.40 9.37
N TYR A 65 -12.57 0.14 8.78
CA TYR A 65 -12.69 -0.26 7.37
C TYR A 65 -12.36 0.88 6.41
N LEU A 66 -12.81 2.11 6.71
CA LEU A 66 -12.56 3.27 5.88
C LEU A 66 -11.06 3.60 5.82
N ILE A 67 -10.39 3.62 6.97
CA ILE A 67 -8.94 3.88 7.03
C ILE A 67 -8.16 2.77 6.34
N GLY A 68 -8.52 1.50 6.55
CA GLY A 68 -7.89 0.38 5.86
C GLY A 68 -8.05 0.47 4.33
N PHE A 69 -9.22 0.84 3.84
CA PHE A 69 -9.49 1.04 2.42
C PHE A 69 -8.67 2.19 1.83
N ILE A 70 -8.65 3.35 2.50
CA ILE A 70 -7.84 4.51 2.07
C ILE A 70 -6.36 4.13 2.03
N LEU A 71 -5.87 3.40 3.03
CA LEU A 71 -4.48 2.95 3.09
C LEU A 71 -4.13 2.02 1.92
N THR A 72 -5.04 1.12 1.58
CA THR A 72 -4.87 0.19 0.45
C THR A 72 -4.79 0.95 -0.88
N ILE A 73 -5.69 1.89 -1.12
CA ILE A 73 -5.66 2.73 -2.33
C ILE A 73 -4.40 3.60 -2.35
N GLY A 74 -4.05 4.20 -1.21
CA GLY A 74 -2.85 5.03 -1.07
C GLY A 74 -1.57 4.24 -1.37
N GLY A 75 -1.44 3.01 -0.85
CA GLY A 75 -0.32 2.11 -1.13
C GLY A 75 -0.23 1.74 -2.61
N ALA A 76 -1.36 1.41 -3.24
CA ALA A 76 -1.43 1.13 -4.67
C ALA A 76 -0.99 2.34 -5.51
N PHE A 77 -1.45 3.54 -5.14
CA PHE A 77 -1.07 4.79 -5.82
C PHE A 77 0.42 5.11 -5.66
N LEU A 78 0.97 4.90 -4.46
CA LEU A 78 2.41 5.07 -4.21
C LEU A 78 3.26 4.14 -5.07
N LEU A 79 2.87 2.86 -5.17
CA LEU A 79 3.53 1.89 -6.03
C LEU A 79 3.48 2.30 -7.51
N HIS A 80 2.32 2.80 -7.96
CA HIS A 80 2.19 3.31 -9.32
C HIS A 80 3.13 4.50 -9.55
N ARG A 81 3.16 5.45 -8.62
CA ARG A 81 4.02 6.63 -8.69
C ARG A 81 5.50 6.24 -8.67
N ALA A 82 5.88 5.28 -7.82
CA ALA A 82 7.23 4.73 -7.77
C ALA A 82 7.63 4.11 -9.12
N ASN A 83 6.76 3.27 -9.69
CA ASN A 83 7.02 2.68 -11.00
C ASN A 83 7.19 3.73 -12.11
N TYR A 84 6.37 4.78 -12.10
CA TYR A 84 6.44 5.85 -13.08
C TYR A 84 7.70 6.71 -12.93
N ALA A 85 8.06 7.07 -11.69
CA ALA A 85 9.19 7.95 -11.40
C ALA A 85 10.54 7.25 -11.56
N LEU A 86 10.61 5.97 -11.19
CA LEU A 86 11.87 5.21 -11.14
C LEU A 86 12.08 4.31 -12.36
N GLY A 87 11.06 4.15 -13.20
CA GLY A 87 11.15 3.27 -14.37
C GLY A 87 11.43 1.81 -14.01
N LEU A 88 10.93 1.33 -12.85
CA LEU A 88 11.16 -0.03 -12.37
C LEU A 88 10.74 -1.08 -13.38
N ILE A 89 9.67 -0.82 -14.10
CA ILE A 89 9.22 -1.61 -15.23
C ILE A 89 9.44 -0.78 -16.49
N ARG A 90 10.10 -1.37 -17.49
CA ARG A 90 10.49 -0.72 -18.74
C ARG A 90 9.32 -0.05 -19.49
N GLU A 91 8.11 -0.58 -19.29
CA GLU A 91 6.89 0.03 -19.81
C GLU A 91 6.11 0.71 -18.67
N LYS A 92 5.62 1.93 -18.94
CA LYS A 92 4.78 2.69 -18.01
C LYS A 92 3.40 2.04 -17.89
N THR A 93 3.30 0.97 -17.11
CA THR A 93 2.09 0.16 -16.97
C THR A 93 1.42 0.42 -15.62
N LEU A 94 0.08 0.29 -15.58
CA LEU A 94 -0.72 0.29 -14.35
C LEU A 94 -0.68 -1.05 -13.59
N LEU A 95 0.05 -2.03 -14.12
CA LEU A 95 0.14 -3.38 -13.58
C LEU A 95 0.47 -3.45 -12.08
N PRO A 96 1.50 -2.74 -11.56
CA PRO A 96 1.81 -2.81 -10.13
C PRO A 96 0.67 -2.33 -9.24
N PHE A 97 -0.03 -1.28 -9.67
CA PHE A 97 -1.22 -0.77 -8.99
C PHE A 97 -2.32 -1.83 -8.91
N LEU A 98 -2.64 -2.46 -10.04
CA LEU A 98 -3.71 -3.44 -10.15
C LEU A 98 -3.41 -4.71 -9.35
N PHE A 99 -2.18 -5.23 -9.44
CA PHE A 99 -1.77 -6.42 -8.69
C PHE A 99 -1.78 -6.19 -7.18
N TYR A 100 -1.26 -5.05 -6.72
CA TYR A 100 -1.30 -4.71 -5.29
C TYR A 100 -2.75 -4.61 -4.79
N LEU A 101 -3.59 -3.90 -5.53
CA LEU A 101 -4.99 -3.71 -5.16
C LEU A 101 -5.73 -5.05 -5.07
N LEU A 102 -5.57 -5.93 -6.07
CA LEU A 102 -6.16 -7.26 -6.07
C LEU A 102 -5.62 -8.12 -4.93
N TYR A 103 -4.29 -8.16 -4.76
CA TYR A 103 -3.66 -8.98 -3.74
C TYR A 103 -4.13 -8.63 -2.33
N VAL A 104 -4.18 -7.33 -1.99
CA VAL A 104 -4.63 -6.87 -0.67
C VAL A 104 -6.13 -7.10 -0.51
N SER A 105 -6.94 -6.86 -1.55
CA SER A 105 -8.40 -6.96 -1.45
C SER A 105 -8.92 -8.39 -1.43
N THR A 106 -8.20 -9.36 -2.00
CA THR A 106 -8.61 -10.77 -1.98
C THR A 106 -8.17 -11.50 -0.71
N ASN A 107 -7.22 -10.95 0.02
CA ASN A 107 -6.71 -11.58 1.23
C ASN A 107 -7.45 -11.10 2.47
N LEU A 108 -8.34 -11.94 3.00
CA LEU A 108 -9.11 -11.66 4.24
C LEU A 108 -8.22 -11.33 5.44
N GLY A 109 -6.94 -11.75 5.41
CA GLY A 109 -5.96 -11.44 6.44
C GLY A 109 -5.61 -9.96 6.57
N PHE A 110 -5.91 -9.11 5.59
CA PHE A 110 -5.63 -7.66 5.61
C PHE A 110 -6.82 -6.81 6.07
N PHE A 111 -7.99 -7.40 6.25
CA PHE A 111 -9.19 -6.68 6.72
C PHE A 111 -9.25 -6.59 8.24
N PRO A 112 -9.82 -5.49 8.79
CA PRO A 112 -10.10 -4.19 8.17
C PRO A 112 -8.86 -3.32 8.11
N LEU A 113 -8.03 -3.34 9.13
CA LEU A 113 -6.77 -2.65 9.32
C LEU A 113 -5.89 -3.49 10.24
N LYS A 114 -4.62 -3.64 9.88
CA LYS A 114 -3.63 -4.34 10.71
C LYS A 114 -2.34 -3.54 10.83
N SER A 115 -1.60 -3.80 11.90
CA SER A 115 -0.29 -3.17 12.14
C SER A 115 0.67 -3.35 10.96
N ASN A 116 0.69 -4.56 10.38
CA ASN A 116 1.53 -4.86 9.22
C ASN A 116 1.13 -4.07 7.97
N SER A 117 -0.16 -3.75 7.76
CA SER A 117 -0.61 -2.95 6.61
C SER A 117 -0.10 -1.52 6.68
N LEU A 118 -0.15 -0.90 7.87
CA LEU A 118 0.44 0.42 8.11
C LEU A 118 1.96 0.39 7.95
N ALA A 119 2.60 -0.65 8.46
CA ALA A 119 4.03 -0.83 8.38
C ALA A 119 4.51 -1.02 6.92
N VAL A 120 3.79 -1.81 6.12
CA VAL A 120 4.07 -1.97 4.67
C VAL A 120 3.90 -0.64 3.94
N PHE A 121 2.91 0.18 4.30
CA PHE A 121 2.76 1.51 3.71
C PHE A 121 3.98 2.40 4.00
N CYS A 122 4.48 2.41 5.24
CA CYS A 122 5.72 3.11 5.61
C CYS A 122 6.93 2.56 4.82
N LEU A 123 7.02 1.24 4.64
CA LEU A 123 8.08 0.61 3.86
C LEU A 123 8.06 1.06 2.39
N ILE A 124 6.90 1.09 1.75
CA ILE A 124 6.75 1.56 0.37
C ILE A 124 7.18 3.03 0.25
N LEU A 125 6.81 3.87 1.22
CA LEU A 125 7.25 5.26 1.29
C LEU A 125 8.77 5.37 1.42
N ALA A 126 9.37 4.60 2.32
CA ALA A 126 10.81 4.61 2.54
C ALA A 126 11.58 4.16 1.29
N ILE A 127 11.11 3.12 0.61
CA ILE A 127 11.69 2.65 -0.66
C ILE A 127 11.56 3.72 -1.74
N TYR A 128 10.42 4.37 -1.85
CA TYR A 128 10.21 5.46 -2.81
C TYR A 128 11.18 6.61 -2.58
N GLU A 129 11.35 7.06 -1.33
CA GLU A 129 12.29 8.11 -0.95
C GLU A 129 13.75 7.68 -1.18
N LEU A 130 14.09 6.43 -0.87
CA LEU A 130 15.44 5.88 -1.10
C LEU A 130 15.83 5.96 -2.57
N PHE A 131 14.99 5.46 -3.46
CA PHE A 131 15.26 5.48 -4.89
C PHE A 131 15.28 6.91 -5.46
N THR A 132 14.42 7.80 -4.97
CA THR A 132 14.42 9.20 -5.38
C THR A 132 15.67 9.94 -4.89
N SER A 133 16.26 9.49 -3.77
CA SER A 133 17.48 10.03 -3.21
C SER A 133 18.73 9.63 -4.00
N TYR A 134 18.73 8.47 -4.66
CA TYR A 134 19.91 7.90 -5.30
C TYR A 134 20.51 8.80 -6.42
N HIS A 135 19.69 9.68 -7.03
CA HIS A 135 20.13 10.58 -8.10
C HIS A 135 20.36 12.04 -7.67
N ASN A 136 20.21 12.37 -6.38
CA ASN A 136 20.33 13.75 -5.89
C ASN A 136 21.43 13.92 -4.85
N PRO A 137 22.36 14.90 -5.03
CA PRO A 137 23.46 15.14 -4.08
C PRO A 137 23.02 15.67 -2.71
N GLU A 138 21.79 16.15 -2.55
CA GLU A 138 21.22 16.59 -1.26
C GLU A 138 20.71 15.42 -0.39
N SER A 139 21.41 14.31 -0.41
CA SER A 139 20.97 13.04 0.17
C SER A 139 20.86 13.01 1.70
N LYS A 140 21.52 13.93 2.44
CA LYS A 140 21.53 13.89 3.92
C LYS A 140 20.14 14.09 4.55
N SER A 141 19.37 15.06 4.07
CA SER A 141 18.02 15.31 4.56
C SER A 141 17.06 14.16 4.22
N LYS A 142 17.24 13.55 3.05
CA LYS A 142 16.42 12.41 2.63
C LYS A 142 16.72 11.14 3.40
N ALA A 143 18.00 10.89 3.73
CA ALA A 143 18.39 9.76 4.58
C ALA A 143 17.72 9.85 5.96
N PHE A 144 17.64 11.05 6.54
CA PHE A 144 16.92 11.25 7.79
C PHE A 144 15.43 10.94 7.65
N ASN A 145 14.77 11.41 6.58
CA ASN A 145 13.37 11.13 6.33
C ASN A 145 13.09 9.63 6.18
N ILE A 146 13.95 8.92 5.45
CA ILE A 146 13.84 7.45 5.29
C ILE A 146 13.96 6.75 6.64
N ALA A 147 14.98 7.10 7.43
CA ALA A 147 15.16 6.54 8.77
C ALA A 147 13.98 6.84 9.70
N PHE A 148 13.42 8.06 9.62
CA PHE A 148 12.26 8.48 10.40
C PHE A 148 11.01 7.68 10.03
N VAL A 149 10.73 7.53 8.73
CA VAL A 149 9.57 6.73 8.24
C VAL A 149 9.70 5.26 8.63
N LEU A 150 10.92 4.68 8.49
CA LEU A 150 11.18 3.30 8.93
C LEU A 150 11.07 3.17 10.46
N GLY A 151 11.52 4.17 11.21
CA GLY A 151 11.37 4.23 12.65
C GLY A 151 9.88 4.19 13.07
N ILE A 152 9.03 5.00 12.46
CA ILE A 152 7.57 4.94 12.68
C ILE A 152 7.01 3.56 12.31
N GLY A 153 7.41 3.03 11.15
CA GLY A 153 7.00 1.70 10.71
C GLY A 153 7.38 0.59 11.70
N SER A 154 8.56 0.69 12.32
CA SER A 154 9.04 -0.27 13.33
C SER A 154 8.25 -0.20 14.64
N LEU A 155 7.77 0.98 15.02
CA LEU A 155 6.88 1.16 16.17
C LEU A 155 5.49 0.55 15.94
N LEU A 156 5.10 0.36 14.68
CA LEU A 156 3.86 -0.32 14.30
C LEU A 156 4.07 -1.84 14.18
N TRP A 157 5.20 -2.25 13.61
CA TRP A 157 5.55 -3.65 13.38
C TRP A 157 7.06 -3.83 13.38
N ILE A 158 7.58 -4.43 14.45
CA ILE A 158 9.03 -4.50 14.73
C ILE A 158 9.85 -5.19 13.62
N GLN A 159 9.25 -6.11 12.89
CA GLN A 159 9.94 -6.85 11.83
C GLN A 159 10.39 -5.97 10.66
N ILE A 160 9.89 -4.76 10.53
CA ILE A 160 10.37 -3.78 9.53
C ILE A 160 11.84 -3.41 9.73
N LEU A 161 12.38 -3.51 10.96
CA LEU A 161 13.79 -3.24 11.24
C LEU A 161 14.75 -4.15 10.45
N TRP A 162 14.31 -5.32 10.01
CA TRP A 162 15.13 -6.19 9.16
C TRP A 162 15.44 -5.58 7.78
N TYR A 163 14.69 -4.58 7.36
CA TYR A 163 14.92 -3.84 6.10
C TYR A 163 15.81 -2.60 6.28
N LEU A 164 16.24 -2.28 7.50
CA LEU A 164 17.06 -1.10 7.80
C LEU A 164 18.49 -1.15 7.20
N PRO A 165 19.13 -2.33 7.03
CA PRO A 165 20.45 -2.40 6.40
C PRO A 165 20.47 -2.23 4.88
N LEU A 166 19.32 -2.07 4.22
CA LEU A 166 19.22 -1.82 2.78
C LEU A 166 19.54 -0.37 2.44
#